data_d2d740bd728095175d171bc4692fa71d
#
_entry.id   d2d740bd728095175d171bc4692fa71d
#
_cell.length_a   1.000
_cell.length_b   1.000
_cell.length_c   1.000
_cell.angle_alpha   90.00
_cell.angle_beta   90.00
_cell.angle_gamma   90.00
#
_symmetry.space_group_name_H-M   'P 1'
#
loop_
_entity.id
_entity.type
_entity.pdbx_description
1 polymer ?
#
loop_
_entity_poly.entity_id
_entity_poly.type
_entity_poly.pdbx_seq_one_letter_code
_entity_poly.pdbx_strand_id
1 'polypeptide(L)'
;MTENIRPPLPPFTAETAAQKVRAAENAWNTHDPEKIALAYTVDSQWRNRAQFLAGRDEIVQFLKQKWAKELDYRLIKELWAFHDARIAVRFAYEWHDDSGNWFRSYGNENWEYDQNGLMQRRIASINDSPIAEAERKFHWPPGPRPDDHPGLSEFGF
;
A
#
# COMPACT_ATOMS: atom_id res chain seq x y z
N MET A 1 14.25 -14.57 -21.98
CA MET A 1 13.74 -14.02 -20.71
C MET A 1 12.99 -12.73 -20.98
N THR A 2 11.77 -12.68 -20.57
CA THR A 2 10.97 -11.47 -20.65
C THR A 2 11.24 -10.61 -19.42
N GLU A 3 11.68 -9.39 -19.64
CA GLU A 3 11.77 -8.44 -18.55
C GLU A 3 10.37 -8.15 -18.04
N ASN A 4 10.22 -8.07 -16.73
CA ASN A 4 8.95 -7.72 -16.10
C ASN A 4 8.79 -6.19 -16.15
N ILE A 5 7.93 -5.73 -17.05
CA ILE A 5 7.64 -4.31 -17.23
C ILE A 5 6.23 -4.03 -16.72
N ARG A 6 6.08 -3.00 -15.85
CA ARG A 6 4.81 -2.60 -15.27
C ARG A 6 4.50 -1.13 -15.54
N PRO A 7 3.86 -0.84 -16.68
CA PRO A 7 3.42 0.53 -16.95
C PRO A 7 2.38 0.99 -15.90
N PRO A 8 2.25 2.31 -15.69
CA PRO A 8 3.00 3.38 -16.32
C PRO A 8 4.44 3.43 -15.85
N LEU A 9 5.33 3.88 -16.75
CA LEU A 9 6.78 3.94 -16.49
C LEU A 9 7.20 5.36 -16.09
N PRO A 10 8.29 5.50 -15.30
CA PRO A 10 8.84 6.83 -15.05
C PRO A 10 9.40 7.46 -16.34
N PRO A 11 9.49 8.79 -16.43
CA PRO A 11 9.10 9.77 -15.43
C PRO A 11 7.58 9.89 -15.32
N PHE A 12 7.08 10.03 -14.11
CA PHE A 12 5.64 10.08 -13.88
C PHE A 12 5.06 11.48 -14.14
N THR A 13 3.80 11.50 -14.58
CA THR A 13 2.95 12.70 -14.60
C THR A 13 1.97 12.62 -13.42
N ALA A 14 1.21 13.68 -13.19
CA ALA A 14 0.16 13.66 -12.16
C ALA A 14 -0.81 12.48 -12.40
N GLU A 15 -1.20 12.25 -13.65
CA GLU A 15 -2.11 11.17 -14.03
C GLU A 15 -1.48 9.79 -13.80
N THR A 16 -0.26 9.58 -14.29
CA THR A 16 0.38 8.26 -14.18
C THR A 16 0.83 7.95 -12.75
N ALA A 17 1.23 8.95 -11.98
CA ALA A 17 1.50 8.78 -10.55
C ALA A 17 0.22 8.33 -9.82
N ALA A 18 -0.92 8.98 -10.11
CA ALA A 18 -2.20 8.58 -9.52
C ALA A 18 -2.59 7.16 -9.89
N GLN A 19 -2.32 6.73 -11.14
CA GLN A 19 -2.55 5.35 -11.57
C GLN A 19 -1.71 4.35 -10.78
N LYS A 20 -0.44 4.68 -10.52
CA LYS A 20 0.45 3.83 -9.70
C LYS A 20 -0.06 3.72 -8.26
N VAL A 21 -0.54 4.83 -7.69
CA VAL A 21 -1.07 4.83 -6.32
C VAL A 21 -2.31 3.94 -6.23
N ARG A 22 -3.25 4.07 -7.17
CA ARG A 22 -4.47 3.26 -7.19
C ARG A 22 -4.16 1.78 -7.42
N ALA A 23 -3.21 1.48 -8.32
CA ALA A 23 -2.79 0.10 -8.58
C ALA A 23 -2.20 -0.55 -7.31
N ALA A 24 -1.39 0.18 -6.56
CA ALA A 24 -0.83 -0.31 -5.30
C ALA A 24 -1.93 -0.54 -4.25
N GLU A 25 -2.86 0.40 -4.11
CA GLU A 25 -4.00 0.25 -3.21
C GLU A 25 -4.79 -1.02 -3.56
N ASN A 26 -5.14 -1.19 -4.83
CA ASN A 26 -5.89 -2.35 -5.30
C ASN A 26 -5.15 -3.66 -5.03
N ALA A 27 -3.84 -3.70 -5.31
CA ALA A 27 -3.02 -4.89 -5.10
C ALA A 27 -2.99 -5.30 -3.61
N TRP A 28 -2.75 -4.35 -2.72
CA TRP A 28 -2.69 -4.65 -1.28
C TRP A 28 -4.05 -5.07 -0.72
N ASN A 29 -5.15 -4.54 -1.26
CA ASN A 29 -6.49 -4.95 -0.86
C ASN A 29 -6.86 -6.38 -1.33
N THR A 30 -6.05 -7.02 -2.18
CA THR A 30 -6.22 -8.44 -2.49
C THR A 30 -5.75 -9.35 -1.37
N HIS A 31 -4.85 -8.89 -0.50
CA HIS A 31 -4.21 -9.66 0.56
C HIS A 31 -3.45 -10.88 0.02
N ASP A 32 -2.90 -10.78 -1.19
CA ASP A 32 -2.16 -11.86 -1.87
C ASP A 32 -0.67 -11.52 -1.91
N PRO A 33 0.14 -12.01 -0.94
CA PRO A 33 1.55 -11.64 -0.85
C PRO A 33 2.38 -11.99 -2.08
N GLU A 34 2.15 -13.14 -2.67
CA GLU A 34 2.91 -13.59 -3.84
C GLU A 34 2.66 -12.68 -5.04
N LYS A 35 1.40 -12.32 -5.25
CA LYS A 35 1.01 -11.43 -6.35
C LYS A 35 1.53 -10.01 -6.12
N ILE A 36 1.43 -9.51 -4.90
CA ILE A 36 1.89 -8.15 -4.54
C ILE A 36 3.39 -8.03 -4.76
N ALA A 37 4.17 -9.04 -4.38
CA ALA A 37 5.63 -9.02 -4.49
C ALA A 37 6.11 -8.80 -5.93
N LEU A 38 5.32 -9.18 -6.92
CA LEU A 38 5.68 -9.01 -8.34
C LEU A 38 5.75 -7.54 -8.78
N ALA A 39 5.18 -6.62 -8.02
CA ALA A 39 5.24 -5.18 -8.30
C ALA A 39 6.57 -4.55 -7.86
N TYR A 40 7.39 -5.29 -7.14
CA TYR A 40 8.66 -4.84 -6.57
C TYR A 40 9.81 -5.49 -7.32
N THR A 41 10.98 -4.82 -7.36
CA THR A 41 12.18 -5.42 -7.93
C THR A 41 12.62 -6.62 -7.10
N VAL A 42 13.38 -7.53 -7.71
CA VAL A 42 13.85 -8.73 -7.01
C VAL A 42 14.75 -8.39 -5.82
N ASP A 43 15.39 -7.24 -5.86
CA ASP A 43 16.29 -6.72 -4.82
C ASP A 43 15.68 -5.51 -4.08
N SER A 44 14.37 -5.33 -4.17
CA SER A 44 13.68 -4.18 -3.56
C SER A 44 14.01 -4.03 -2.08
N GLN A 45 14.18 -2.80 -1.65
CA GLN A 45 14.49 -2.50 -0.26
C GLN A 45 13.36 -1.71 0.39
N TRP A 46 12.96 -2.17 1.58
CA TRP A 46 11.91 -1.53 2.36
C TRP A 46 12.40 -1.14 3.75
N ARG A 47 11.85 -0.05 4.25
CA ARG A 47 11.68 0.16 5.68
C ARG A 47 10.18 0.28 5.92
N ASN A 48 9.64 -0.60 6.76
CA ASN A 48 8.25 -0.51 7.20
C ASN A 48 8.24 -0.31 8.71
N ARG A 49 7.82 0.85 9.17
CA ARG A 49 7.98 1.26 10.57
C ARG A 49 9.47 1.24 10.92
N ALA A 50 9.88 0.40 11.84
CA ALA A 50 11.28 0.20 12.22
C ALA A 50 11.89 -1.09 11.66
N GLN A 51 11.16 -1.80 10.79
CA GLN A 51 11.61 -3.07 10.22
C GLN A 51 12.18 -2.85 8.83
N PHE A 52 13.35 -3.42 8.57
CA PHE A 52 14.03 -3.35 7.27
C PHE A 52 13.91 -4.68 6.55
N LEU A 53 13.58 -4.64 5.27
CA LEU A 53 13.41 -5.81 4.42
C LEU A 53 14.22 -5.66 3.13
N ALA A 54 14.71 -6.76 2.62
CA ALA A 54 15.40 -6.80 1.33
C ALA A 54 14.95 -8.01 0.51
N GLY A 55 14.45 -7.75 -0.70
CA GLY A 55 14.06 -8.79 -1.65
C GLY A 55 12.64 -9.30 -1.49
N ARG A 56 12.17 -9.95 -2.56
CA ARG A 56 10.78 -10.43 -2.66
C ARG A 56 10.42 -11.47 -1.60
N ASP A 57 11.34 -12.37 -1.25
CA ASP A 57 11.05 -13.42 -0.25
C ASP A 57 10.74 -12.81 1.11
N GLU A 58 11.52 -11.82 1.54
CA GLU A 58 11.27 -11.11 2.80
C GLU A 58 9.97 -10.32 2.74
N ILE A 59 9.66 -9.71 1.60
CA ILE A 59 8.40 -8.99 1.39
C ILE A 59 7.21 -9.94 1.55
N VAL A 60 7.26 -11.11 0.91
CA VAL A 60 6.20 -12.12 1.01
C VAL A 60 6.01 -12.57 2.45
N GLN A 61 7.08 -12.87 3.18
CA GLN A 61 7.00 -13.29 4.57
C GLN A 61 6.40 -12.19 5.46
N PHE A 62 6.83 -10.94 5.24
CA PHE A 62 6.28 -9.79 5.96
C PHE A 62 4.76 -9.67 5.74
N LEU A 63 4.32 -9.77 4.49
CA LEU A 63 2.91 -9.62 4.15
C LEU A 63 2.05 -10.77 4.71
N LYS A 64 2.58 -11.98 4.71
CA LYS A 64 1.90 -13.12 5.33
C LYS A 64 1.67 -12.89 6.82
N GLN A 65 2.68 -12.40 7.53
CA GLN A 65 2.58 -12.09 8.96
C GLN A 65 1.61 -10.93 9.19
N LYS A 66 1.65 -9.91 8.33
CA LYS A 66 0.78 -8.74 8.43
C LYS A 66 -0.69 -9.16 8.40
N TRP A 67 -1.09 -9.93 7.40
CA TRP A 67 -2.51 -10.30 7.24
C TRP A 67 -2.93 -11.51 8.06
N ALA A 68 -2.01 -12.20 8.71
CA ALA A 68 -2.33 -13.14 9.78
C ALA A 68 -2.77 -12.38 11.06
N LYS A 69 -2.27 -11.16 11.25
CA LYS A 69 -2.56 -10.32 12.40
C LYS A 69 -3.66 -9.29 12.12
N GLU A 70 -3.62 -8.64 10.95
CA GLU A 70 -4.52 -7.54 10.58
C GLU A 70 -5.69 -8.09 9.79
N LEU A 71 -6.77 -8.39 10.48
CA LEU A 71 -7.95 -9.03 9.91
C LEU A 71 -8.92 -7.99 9.34
N ASP A 72 -9.66 -8.37 8.30
CA ASP A 72 -10.62 -7.52 7.59
C ASP A 72 -10.01 -6.18 7.14
N TYR A 73 -8.76 -6.22 6.73
CA TYR A 73 -7.97 -5.09 6.29
C TYR A 73 -8.60 -4.40 5.06
N ARG A 74 -8.73 -3.07 5.15
CA ARG A 74 -9.20 -2.21 4.06
C ARG A 74 -8.30 -0.99 3.98
N LEU A 75 -7.74 -0.73 2.82
CA LEU A 75 -6.72 0.28 2.59
C LEU A 75 -7.20 1.35 1.61
N ILE A 76 -6.93 2.61 1.93
CA ILE A 76 -7.09 3.74 1.01
C ILE A 76 -5.77 4.47 0.92
N LYS A 77 -5.28 4.70 -0.30
CA LYS A 77 -4.11 5.52 -0.57
C LYS A 77 -4.48 6.78 -1.33
N GLU A 78 -3.65 7.81 -1.19
CA GLU A 78 -3.83 9.07 -1.90
C GLU A 78 -2.46 9.58 -2.34
N LEU A 79 -2.36 10.00 -3.60
CA LEU A 79 -1.15 10.66 -4.12
C LEU A 79 -0.93 11.98 -3.38
N TRP A 80 0.29 12.18 -2.84
CA TRP A 80 0.64 13.46 -2.21
C TRP A 80 1.51 14.30 -3.13
N ALA A 81 2.58 13.73 -3.68
CA ALA A 81 3.51 14.42 -4.58
C ALA A 81 4.27 13.39 -5.42
N PHE A 82 4.87 13.86 -6.49
CA PHE A 82 5.71 13.01 -7.35
C PHE A 82 6.81 13.85 -8.00
N HIS A 83 7.90 13.18 -8.36
CA HIS A 83 9.00 13.77 -9.12
C HIS A 83 9.80 12.66 -9.79
N ASP A 84 9.93 12.71 -11.13
CA ASP A 84 10.64 11.68 -11.92
C ASP A 84 10.14 10.25 -11.61
N ALA A 85 10.97 9.43 -10.97
CA ALA A 85 10.67 8.04 -10.64
C ALA A 85 10.18 7.88 -9.18
N ARG A 86 9.90 8.98 -8.49
CA ARG A 86 9.50 8.98 -7.07
C ARG A 86 8.07 9.43 -6.88
N ILE A 87 7.39 8.77 -5.94
CA ILE A 87 6.01 9.09 -5.58
C ILE A 87 5.91 9.12 -4.06
N ALA A 88 5.36 10.21 -3.52
CA ALA A 88 5.02 10.33 -2.10
C ALA A 88 3.52 10.08 -1.93
N VAL A 89 3.17 9.25 -0.96
CA VAL A 89 1.82 8.74 -0.76
C VAL A 89 1.42 8.88 0.69
N ARG A 90 0.18 9.28 0.94
CA ARG A 90 -0.45 9.15 2.25
C ARG A 90 -1.48 8.04 2.20
N PHE A 91 -1.67 7.35 3.32
CA PHE A 91 -2.63 6.26 3.37
C PHE A 91 -3.22 6.08 4.76
N ALA A 92 -4.34 5.38 4.80
CA ALA A 92 -4.89 4.86 6.03
C ALA A 92 -5.49 3.49 5.76
N TYR A 93 -5.50 2.63 6.76
CA TYR A 93 -6.20 1.36 6.65
C TYR A 93 -6.85 0.99 7.98
N GLU A 94 -7.97 0.29 7.88
CA GLU A 94 -8.69 -0.22 9.02
C GLU A 94 -8.55 -1.73 9.10
N TRP A 95 -8.45 -2.24 10.32
CA TRP A 95 -8.25 -3.66 10.57
C TRP A 95 -8.60 -3.97 12.03
N HIS A 96 -8.80 -5.24 12.33
CA HIS A 96 -8.97 -5.68 13.71
C HIS A 96 -8.02 -6.86 14.02
N ASP A 97 -7.71 -7.03 15.30
CA ASP A 97 -6.95 -8.19 15.77
C ASP A 97 -7.88 -9.40 15.99
N ASP A 98 -7.31 -10.52 16.44
CA ASP A 98 -8.06 -11.74 16.69
C ASP A 98 -8.95 -11.67 17.95
N SER A 99 -8.84 -10.62 18.74
CA SER A 99 -9.70 -10.35 19.90
C SER A 99 -10.82 -9.35 19.57
N GLY A 100 -10.93 -8.92 18.32
CA GLY A 100 -11.97 -7.99 17.89
C GLY A 100 -11.68 -6.53 18.20
N ASN A 101 -10.45 -6.18 18.51
CA ASN A 101 -10.06 -4.78 18.71
C ASN A 101 -9.78 -4.12 17.37
N TRP A 102 -10.49 -3.02 17.08
CA TRP A 102 -10.35 -2.30 15.82
C TRP A 102 -9.32 -1.18 15.91
N PHE A 103 -8.65 -0.96 14.79
CA PHE A 103 -7.64 0.09 14.62
C PHE A 103 -7.82 0.79 13.28
N ARG A 104 -7.46 2.07 13.25
CA ARG A 104 -7.18 2.77 12.00
C ARG A 104 -5.72 3.19 12.03
N SER A 105 -4.97 2.73 11.04
CA SER A 105 -3.55 3.03 10.93
C SER A 105 -3.34 4.11 9.87
N TYR A 106 -2.66 5.19 10.25
CA TYR A 106 -2.38 6.32 9.37
C TYR A 106 -0.91 6.28 8.98
N GLY A 107 -0.63 6.47 7.70
CA GLY A 107 0.74 6.40 7.23
C GLY A 107 1.08 7.34 6.11
N ASN A 108 2.38 7.53 5.97
CA ASN A 108 3.01 8.22 4.84
C ASN A 108 4.09 7.30 4.31
N GLU A 109 4.20 7.22 3.00
CA GLU A 109 5.25 6.42 2.40
C GLU A 109 5.87 7.11 1.20
N ASN A 110 7.13 6.78 0.95
CA ASN A 110 7.90 7.26 -0.18
C ASN A 110 8.28 6.06 -1.04
N TRP A 111 8.03 6.17 -2.34
CA TRP A 111 8.33 5.15 -3.33
C TRP A 111 9.36 5.61 -4.32
N GLU A 112 10.22 4.69 -4.75
CA GLU A 112 11.13 4.90 -5.88
C GLU A 112 11.01 3.71 -6.82
N TYR A 113 10.85 4.00 -8.12
CA TYR A 113 10.68 3.00 -9.16
C TYR A 113 11.93 2.89 -10.04
N ASP A 114 12.15 1.68 -10.59
CA ASP A 114 13.13 1.51 -11.64
C ASP A 114 12.53 1.89 -13.01
N GLN A 115 13.36 1.82 -14.06
CA GLN A 115 12.94 2.18 -15.43
C GLN A 115 11.84 1.27 -15.99
N ASN A 116 11.66 0.08 -15.43
CA ASN A 116 10.63 -0.89 -15.84
C ASN A 116 9.32 -0.73 -15.09
N GLY A 117 9.20 0.26 -14.24
CA GLY A 117 7.97 0.51 -13.45
C GLY A 117 7.79 -0.41 -12.26
N LEU A 118 8.86 -1.05 -11.81
CA LEU A 118 8.87 -1.86 -10.58
C LEU A 118 9.39 -1.02 -9.43
N MET A 119 8.79 -1.14 -8.26
CA MET A 119 9.22 -0.38 -7.08
C MET A 119 10.48 -1.00 -6.50
N GLN A 120 11.56 -0.22 -6.50
CA GLN A 120 12.86 -0.67 -5.99
C GLN A 120 13.10 -0.23 -4.55
N ARG A 121 12.36 0.75 -4.04
CA ARG A 121 12.49 1.22 -2.67
C ARG A 121 11.15 1.70 -2.13
N ARG A 122 10.86 1.32 -0.90
CA ARG A 122 9.66 1.75 -0.18
C ARG A 122 10.03 2.10 1.25
N ILE A 123 9.65 3.29 1.68
CA ILE A 123 9.91 3.77 3.05
C ILE A 123 8.56 4.20 3.62
N ALA A 124 8.09 3.50 4.67
CA ALA A 124 6.77 3.75 5.24
C ALA A 124 6.84 3.99 6.74
N SER A 125 6.22 5.09 7.17
CA SER A 125 6.01 5.42 8.58
C SER A 125 4.52 5.34 8.87
N ILE A 126 4.15 4.66 9.98
CA ILE A 126 2.76 4.31 10.26
C ILE A 126 2.49 4.49 11.75
N ASN A 127 1.34 5.10 12.06
CA ASN A 127 0.83 5.27 13.43
C ASN A 127 -0.50 4.53 13.56
N ASP A 128 -0.63 3.67 14.56
CA ASP A 128 -1.87 2.96 14.82
C ASP A 128 -2.72 3.73 15.84
N SER A 129 -4.02 3.83 15.55
CA SER A 129 -4.97 4.46 16.44
C SER A 129 -6.10 3.48 16.76
N PRO A 130 -6.31 3.11 18.03
CA PRO A 130 -7.48 2.31 18.40
C PRO A 130 -8.77 3.08 18.06
N ILE A 131 -9.74 2.35 17.52
CA ILE A 131 -11.08 2.89 17.24
C ILE A 131 -12.13 1.92 17.75
N ALA A 132 -13.35 2.41 17.97
CA ALA A 132 -14.51 1.53 18.16
C ALA A 132 -14.94 0.97 16.80
N GLU A 133 -15.53 -0.22 16.79
CA GLU A 133 -16.04 -0.81 15.55
C GLU A 133 -17.05 0.13 14.86
N ALA A 134 -17.87 0.83 15.64
CA ALA A 134 -18.84 1.79 15.10
C ALA A 134 -18.19 3.02 14.44
N GLU A 135 -16.90 3.26 14.69
CA GLU A 135 -16.16 4.37 14.10
C GLU A 135 -15.53 4.03 12.75
N ARG A 136 -15.68 2.80 12.27
CA ARG A 136 -15.17 2.37 10.98
C ARG A 136 -15.76 3.22 9.85
N LYS A 137 -14.90 3.58 8.89
CA LYS A 137 -15.27 4.37 7.71
C LYS A 137 -15.08 3.61 6.40
N PHE A 138 -14.25 2.57 6.40
CA PHE A 138 -13.85 1.84 5.18
C PHE A 138 -14.75 0.62 5.02
N HIS A 139 -15.83 0.78 4.26
CA HIS A 139 -16.86 -0.25 4.10
C HIS A 139 -17.01 -0.65 2.63
N TRP A 140 -16.42 -1.78 2.27
CA TRP A 140 -16.65 -2.44 1.00
C TRP A 140 -16.31 -3.93 1.14
N PRO A 141 -16.86 -4.80 0.25
CA PRO A 141 -16.53 -6.23 0.27
C PRO A 141 -15.02 -6.45 0.03
N PRO A 142 -14.46 -7.62 0.43
CA PRO A 142 -13.05 -7.88 0.17
C PRO A 142 -12.67 -7.64 -1.29
N GLY A 143 -11.52 -6.98 -1.49
CA GLY A 143 -11.03 -6.60 -2.82
C GLY A 143 -10.88 -5.10 -2.98
N PRO A 144 -10.84 -4.60 -4.23
CA PRO A 144 -10.62 -3.19 -4.52
C PRO A 144 -11.73 -2.30 -3.96
N ARG A 145 -11.36 -1.11 -3.54
CA ARG A 145 -12.31 -0.09 -3.11
C ARG A 145 -13.16 0.32 -4.32
N PRO A 146 -14.49 0.38 -4.19
CA PRO A 146 -15.35 0.92 -5.24
C PRO A 146 -14.99 2.36 -5.59
N ASP A 147 -15.14 2.74 -6.87
CA ASP A 147 -14.78 4.07 -7.33
C ASP A 147 -15.62 5.18 -6.68
N ASP A 148 -16.86 4.87 -6.29
CA ASP A 148 -17.76 5.82 -5.62
C ASP A 148 -17.58 5.86 -4.09
N HIS A 149 -16.70 5.02 -3.52
CA HIS A 149 -16.39 5.08 -2.09
C HIS A 149 -15.51 6.29 -1.81
N PRO A 150 -15.79 7.05 -0.73
CA PRO A 150 -14.98 8.23 -0.40
C PRO A 150 -13.50 7.90 -0.20
N GLY A 151 -12.64 8.86 -0.56
CA GLY A 151 -11.19 8.78 -0.30
C GLY A 151 -10.81 9.46 1.00
N LEU A 152 -9.50 9.51 1.29
CA LEU A 152 -8.99 10.05 2.55
C LEU A 152 -9.37 11.51 2.76
N SER A 153 -9.20 12.35 1.73
CA SER A 153 -9.50 13.78 1.82
C SER A 153 -10.97 14.03 2.14
N GLU A 154 -11.86 13.21 1.59
CA GLU A 154 -13.31 13.33 1.84
C GLU A 154 -13.68 12.97 3.28
N PHE A 155 -12.91 12.10 3.93
CA PHE A 155 -13.08 11.79 5.35
C PHE A 155 -12.41 12.81 6.27
N GLY A 156 -11.56 13.68 5.73
CA GLY A 156 -10.76 14.60 6.54
C GLY A 156 -9.55 13.94 7.20
N PHE A 157 -9.10 12.86 6.64
CA PHE A 157 -7.93 12.12 7.14
C PHE A 157 -6.63 12.60 6.52
#